data_99c0cf418284ebf5526ae3720661018d
#
_entry.id   99c0cf418284ebf5526ae3720661018d
#
_cell.length_a   1.000
_cell.length_b   1.000
_cell.length_c   1.000
_cell.angle_alpha   90.00
_cell.angle_beta   90.00
_cell.angle_gamma   90.00
#
_symmetry.space_group_name_H-M   'P 1'
#
loop_
_entity.id
_entity.type
_entity.pdbx_description
1 polymer ?
#
loop_
_entity_poly.entity_id
_entity_poly.type
_entity_poly.pdbx_seq_one_letter_code
_entity_poly.pdbx_strand_id
1 'polypeptide(L)'
;LSEEKLSQNLKEFLEKRKDWERKATSVQGIFLLKLPPYRSSPSQLVVEVNPTDASGNPTKKRGLILRNSIELKEFKRLINEAKLEVLMSTVERANPKAEKPAKIRREEVVEI
;
A
#
# COMPACT_ATOMS: atom_id res chain seq x y z
N LEU A 1 16.12 13.88 -10.37
CA LEU A 1 16.42 12.66 -11.10
C LEU A 1 15.79 12.70 -12.48
N SER A 2 16.57 12.48 -13.53
CA SER A 2 16.06 12.47 -14.88
C SER A 2 15.18 11.25 -15.13
N GLU A 3 14.26 11.35 -16.08
CA GLU A 3 13.43 10.21 -16.48
C GLU A 3 14.25 9.06 -17.04
N GLU A 4 15.33 9.37 -17.76
CA GLU A 4 16.22 8.34 -18.28
C GLU A 4 16.90 7.56 -17.17
N LYS A 5 17.39 8.26 -16.16
CA LYS A 5 18.04 7.63 -15.01
C LYS A 5 17.03 6.78 -14.25
N LEU A 6 15.85 7.30 -14.04
CA LEU A 6 14.79 6.55 -13.38
C LEU A 6 14.45 5.29 -14.17
N SER A 7 14.30 5.41 -15.48
CA SER A 7 14.02 4.26 -16.34
C SER A 7 15.08 3.18 -16.23
N GLN A 8 16.36 3.58 -16.21
CA GLN A 8 17.45 2.64 -16.05
C GLN A 8 17.42 1.92 -14.70
N ASN A 9 17.16 2.69 -13.64
CA ASN A 9 17.06 2.12 -12.29
C ASN A 9 15.93 1.11 -12.21
N LEU A 10 14.80 1.39 -12.84
CA LEU A 10 13.65 0.49 -12.85
C LEU A 10 13.95 -0.79 -13.64
N LYS A 11 14.64 -0.67 -14.77
CA LYS A 11 15.04 -1.84 -15.56
C LYS A 11 15.98 -2.74 -14.78
N GLU A 12 16.93 -2.15 -14.08
CA GLU A 12 17.85 -2.91 -13.24
C GLU A 12 17.12 -3.62 -12.10
N PHE A 13 16.18 -2.94 -11.48
CA PHE A 13 15.36 -3.53 -10.43
C PHE A 13 14.62 -4.74 -10.97
N LEU A 14 13.99 -4.60 -12.14
CA LEU A 14 13.24 -5.69 -12.76
C LEU A 14 14.12 -6.89 -13.06
N GLU A 15 15.32 -6.66 -13.55
CA GLU A 15 16.24 -7.73 -13.93
C GLU A 15 16.91 -8.43 -12.76
N LYS A 16 17.30 -7.67 -11.73
CA LYS A 16 18.18 -8.17 -10.67
C LYS A 16 17.50 -8.56 -9.37
N ARG A 17 16.27 -8.09 -9.14
CA ARG A 17 15.61 -8.31 -7.87
C ARG A 17 14.73 -9.55 -7.89
N LYS A 18 14.40 -10.01 -6.69
CA LYS A 18 13.59 -11.21 -6.52
C LYS A 18 12.11 -10.90 -6.71
N ASP A 19 11.35 -11.92 -7.07
CA ASP A 19 9.91 -11.82 -7.15
C ASP A 19 9.34 -11.39 -5.79
N TRP A 20 8.35 -10.52 -5.84
CA TRP A 20 7.68 -9.95 -4.67
C TRP A 20 8.54 -9.02 -3.84
N GLU A 21 9.73 -8.69 -4.31
CA GLU A 21 10.56 -7.72 -3.61
C GLU A 21 9.96 -6.33 -3.71
N ARG A 22 9.83 -5.67 -2.55
CA ARG A 22 9.32 -4.31 -2.43
C ARG A 22 10.48 -3.37 -2.21
N LYS A 23 10.44 -2.23 -2.87
CA LYS A 23 11.44 -1.19 -2.68
C LYS A 23 10.76 0.14 -2.42
N ALA A 24 11.18 0.82 -1.36
CA ALA A 24 10.70 2.15 -1.04
C ALA A 24 11.16 3.15 -2.10
N THR A 25 10.35 4.17 -2.32
CA THR A 25 10.70 5.32 -3.16
C THR A 25 10.97 6.53 -2.28
N SER A 26 11.30 7.65 -2.91
CA SER A 26 11.50 8.91 -2.19
C SER A 26 10.20 9.47 -1.61
N VAL A 27 9.06 8.94 -2.02
CA VAL A 27 7.76 9.33 -1.46
C VAL A 27 7.29 8.25 -0.50
N GLN A 28 7.12 8.62 0.76
CA GLN A 28 6.67 7.67 1.78
C GLN A 28 5.27 7.17 1.44
N GLY A 29 5.10 5.86 1.45
CA GLY A 29 3.83 5.22 1.08
C GLY A 29 3.73 4.79 -0.37
N ILE A 30 4.72 5.12 -1.20
CA ILE A 30 4.78 4.68 -2.59
C ILE A 30 5.97 3.74 -2.75
N PHE A 31 5.70 2.54 -3.22
CA PHE A 31 6.69 1.48 -3.34
C PHE A 31 6.70 0.90 -4.75
N LEU A 32 7.84 0.34 -5.12
CA LEU A 32 7.93 -0.53 -6.29
C LEU A 32 7.80 -1.97 -5.83
N LEU A 33 7.17 -2.79 -6.64
CA LEU A 33 7.01 -4.20 -6.35
C LEU A 33 7.24 -5.00 -7.62
N LYS A 34 8.05 -6.05 -7.52
CA LYS A 34 8.27 -6.94 -8.64
C LYS A 34 7.32 -8.12 -8.58
N LEU A 35 6.49 -8.26 -9.59
CA LEU A 35 5.60 -9.41 -9.71
C LEU A 35 6.28 -10.53 -10.48
N PRO A 36 6.06 -11.79 -10.09
CA PRO A 36 6.60 -12.91 -10.82
C PRO A 36 5.94 -13.07 -12.18
N PRO A 37 6.57 -13.84 -13.07
CA PRO A 37 5.90 -14.21 -14.32
C PRO A 37 4.59 -14.94 -14.01
N TYR A 38 3.59 -14.67 -14.81
CA TYR A 38 2.28 -15.32 -14.66
C TYR A 38 1.75 -15.75 -16.02
N ARG A 39 1.55 -17.04 -16.19
CA ARG A 39 1.13 -17.62 -17.46
C ARG A 39 2.11 -17.22 -18.56
N SER A 40 1.64 -16.57 -19.64
CA SER A 40 2.49 -16.13 -20.74
C SER A 40 3.09 -14.72 -20.49
N SER A 41 2.75 -14.08 -19.38
CA SER A 41 3.26 -12.74 -19.07
C SER A 41 4.59 -12.83 -18.33
N PRO A 42 5.60 -12.04 -18.74
CA PRO A 42 6.86 -12.01 -18.02
C PRO A 42 6.72 -11.27 -16.68
N SER A 43 7.76 -11.31 -15.87
CA SER A 43 7.84 -10.48 -14.66
C SER A 43 7.59 -9.04 -14.99
N GLN A 44 6.90 -8.35 -14.11
CA GLN A 44 6.55 -6.94 -14.30
C GLN A 44 6.78 -6.15 -13.02
N LEU A 45 7.10 -4.88 -13.20
CA LEU A 45 7.07 -3.94 -12.10
C LEU A 45 5.69 -3.31 -11.99
N VAL A 46 5.27 -3.14 -10.77
CA VAL A 46 4.04 -2.40 -10.45
C VAL A 46 4.34 -1.40 -9.35
N VAL A 47 3.43 -0.47 -9.16
CA VAL A 47 3.51 0.50 -8.07
C VAL A 47 2.54 0.07 -6.99
N GLU A 48 2.99 0.08 -5.75
CA GLU A 48 2.13 -0.17 -4.61
C GLU A 48 1.97 1.10 -3.81
N VAL A 49 0.72 1.45 -3.50
CA VAL A 49 0.41 2.57 -2.60
C VAL A 49 -0.05 1.97 -1.29
N ASN A 50 0.72 2.19 -0.24
CA ASN A 50 0.49 1.57 1.05
C ASN A 50 0.77 2.59 2.15
N PRO A 51 -0.24 3.02 2.89
CA PRO A 51 -0.02 3.99 3.96
C PRO A 51 1.02 3.48 4.95
N THR A 52 1.81 4.38 5.47
CA THR A 52 2.87 4.02 6.39
C THR A 52 2.56 4.51 7.80
N ASP A 53 3.16 3.84 8.78
CA ASP A 53 3.10 4.28 10.16
C ASP A 53 4.15 5.37 10.44
N ALA A 54 4.25 5.80 11.68
CA ALA A 54 5.19 6.86 12.08
C ALA A 54 6.65 6.50 11.82
N SER A 55 6.96 5.21 11.75
CA SER A 55 8.31 4.72 11.48
C SER A 55 8.60 4.52 10.00
N GLY A 56 7.62 4.79 9.13
CA GLY A 56 7.77 4.62 7.70
C GLY A 56 7.48 3.21 7.20
N ASN A 57 6.98 2.33 8.04
CA ASN A 57 6.64 0.97 7.64
C ASN A 57 5.24 0.89 7.05
N PRO A 58 5.03 0.07 6.01
CA PRO A 58 3.69 -0.12 5.45
C PRO A 58 2.74 -0.65 6.53
N THR A 59 1.53 -0.12 6.57
CA THR A 59 0.52 -0.54 7.53
C THR A 59 -0.26 -1.77 7.08
N LYS A 60 -0.17 -2.10 5.80
CA LYS A 60 -0.86 -3.25 5.22
C LYS A 60 0.16 -4.20 4.62
N LYS A 61 -0.12 -5.49 4.70
CA LYS A 61 0.73 -6.49 4.06
C LYS A 61 0.81 -6.26 2.55
N ARG A 62 -0.32 -5.91 1.94
CA ARG A 62 -0.42 -5.50 0.54
C ARG A 62 -1.27 -4.24 0.47
N GLY A 63 -0.74 -3.22 -0.18
CA GLY A 63 -1.49 -2.01 -0.44
C GLY A 63 -2.22 -2.07 -1.76
N LEU A 64 -2.60 -0.90 -2.27
CA LEU A 64 -3.21 -0.79 -3.57
C LEU A 64 -2.16 -0.99 -4.66
N ILE A 65 -2.39 -1.95 -5.53
CA ILE A 65 -1.47 -2.26 -6.63
C ILE A 65 -1.95 -1.56 -7.88
N LEU A 66 -1.06 -0.78 -8.48
CA LEU A 66 -1.31 -0.05 -9.73
C LEU A 66 -0.40 -0.58 -10.82
N ARG A 67 -0.99 -1.12 -11.87
CA ARG A 67 -0.25 -1.81 -12.93
C ARG A 67 0.13 -0.92 -14.11
N ASN A 68 -0.65 0.12 -14.36
CA ASN A 68 -0.42 1.01 -15.49
C ASN A 68 -1.11 2.35 -15.28
N SER A 69 -0.90 3.27 -16.22
CA SER A 69 -1.44 4.63 -16.13
C SER A 69 -2.97 4.68 -16.21
N ILE A 70 -3.56 3.76 -16.96
CA ILE A 70 -5.02 3.69 -17.11
C ILE A 70 -5.64 3.32 -15.76
N GLU A 71 -5.09 2.31 -15.13
CA GLU A 71 -5.53 1.86 -13.81
C GLU A 71 -5.36 2.96 -12.76
N LEU A 72 -4.24 3.68 -12.80
CA LEU A 72 -4.02 4.82 -11.90
C LEU A 72 -5.12 5.88 -12.05
N LYS A 73 -5.46 6.23 -13.29
CA LYS A 73 -6.51 7.22 -13.53
C LYS A 73 -7.86 6.77 -12.99
N GLU A 74 -8.17 5.51 -13.16
CA GLU A 74 -9.43 4.95 -12.69
C GLU A 74 -9.50 4.96 -11.16
N PHE A 75 -8.44 4.58 -10.49
CA PHE A 75 -8.40 4.63 -9.03
C PHE A 75 -8.48 6.06 -8.50
N LYS A 76 -7.82 7.01 -9.17
CA LYS A 76 -7.92 8.42 -8.78
C LYS A 76 -9.36 8.91 -8.87
N ARG A 77 -10.06 8.54 -9.94
CA ARG A 77 -11.45 8.92 -10.12
C ARG A 77 -12.33 8.37 -9.01
N LEU A 78 -12.18 7.09 -8.70
CA LEU A 78 -12.97 6.42 -7.67
C LEU A 78 -12.68 6.96 -6.28
N ILE A 79 -11.41 7.16 -5.95
CA ILE A 79 -11.01 7.68 -4.64
C ILE A 79 -11.52 9.10 -4.43
N ASN A 80 -11.61 9.88 -5.50
CA ASN A 80 -12.10 11.26 -5.42
C ASN A 80 -13.62 11.38 -5.52
N GLU A 81 -14.33 10.27 -5.62
CA GLU A 81 -15.79 10.29 -5.63
C GLU A 81 -16.32 10.73 -4.27
N ALA A 82 -17.09 11.82 -4.24
CA ALA A 82 -17.60 12.37 -2.99
C ALA A 82 -18.44 11.38 -2.20
N LYS A 83 -19.14 10.51 -2.88
CA LYS A 83 -19.99 9.49 -2.22
C LYS A 83 -19.17 8.47 -1.44
N LEU A 84 -17.89 8.31 -1.79
CA LEU A 84 -17.01 7.40 -1.05
C LEU A 84 -16.77 7.89 0.37
N GLU A 85 -16.55 9.19 0.55
CA GLU A 85 -16.38 9.76 1.89
C GLU A 85 -17.62 9.56 2.76
N VAL A 86 -18.79 9.80 2.17
CA VAL A 86 -20.05 9.59 2.88
C VAL A 86 -20.23 8.13 3.27
N LEU A 87 -19.90 7.23 2.35
CA LEU A 87 -19.97 5.81 2.62
C LEU A 87 -19.03 5.41 3.74
N MET A 88 -17.80 5.90 3.73
CA MET A 88 -16.80 5.60 4.75
C MET A 88 -17.28 6.04 6.14
N SER A 89 -17.78 7.26 6.25
CA SER A 89 -18.32 7.77 7.51
C SER A 89 -19.49 6.93 8.00
N THR A 90 -20.34 6.49 7.08
CA THR A 90 -21.50 5.69 7.39
C THR A 90 -21.10 4.30 7.85
N VAL A 91 -20.13 3.70 7.19
CA VAL A 91 -19.58 2.40 7.58
C VAL A 91 -18.98 2.47 8.99
N GLU A 92 -18.22 3.52 9.27
CA GLU A 92 -17.62 3.70 10.59
C GLU A 92 -18.69 3.78 11.69
N ARG A 93 -19.81 4.46 11.40
CA ARG A 93 -20.91 4.54 12.37
C ARG A 93 -21.67 3.22 12.52
N ALA A 94 -21.76 2.46 11.43
CA ALA A 94 -22.45 1.18 11.45
C ALA A 94 -21.66 0.08 12.16
N ASN A 95 -20.35 0.16 12.11
CA ASN A 95 -19.50 -0.85 12.75
C ASN A 95 -19.51 -0.71 14.26
N PRO A 96 -19.49 -1.82 15.00
CA PRO A 96 -19.37 -1.75 16.45
C PRO A 96 -18.05 -1.13 16.83
N LYS A 97 -18.05 -0.36 17.90
CA LYS A 97 -16.83 0.26 18.40
C LYS A 97 -15.92 -0.80 18.99
N ALA A 98 -14.65 -0.73 18.63
CA ALA A 98 -13.67 -1.62 19.22
C ALA A 98 -13.52 -1.29 20.71
N GLU A 99 -13.35 -2.32 21.52
CA GLU A 99 -12.98 -2.14 22.90
C GLU A 99 -11.59 -1.52 22.97
N LYS A 100 -11.34 -0.73 23.99
CA LYS A 100 -10.06 -0.09 24.16
C LYS A 100 -9.05 -1.08 24.73
N PRO A 101 -8.13 -1.57 23.93
CA PRO A 101 -7.20 -2.60 24.40
C PRO A 101 -6.37 -2.16 25.59
N ALA A 102 -5.97 -0.91 25.57
CA ALA A 102 -5.11 -0.39 26.63
C ALA A 102 -5.77 -0.35 28.00
N LYS A 103 -7.07 -0.24 28.07
CA LYS A 103 -7.79 -0.26 29.35
C LYS A 103 -7.82 -1.60 29.99
N ILE A 104 -7.79 -2.59 29.18
CA ILE A 104 -7.94 -3.94 29.60
C ILE A 104 -6.91 -4.36 30.56
N ARG A 105 -5.75 -3.90 30.33
CA ARG A 105 -4.59 -4.53 30.92
C ARG A 105 -4.49 -4.27 32.40
N ARG A 106 -4.99 -3.12 32.84
CA ARG A 106 -4.97 -2.79 34.23
C ARG A 106 -5.93 -3.66 35.05
N GLU A 107 -7.06 -3.99 34.45
CA GLU A 107 -8.06 -4.85 35.06
C GLU A 107 -7.62 -6.30 35.12
N GLU A 108 -6.78 -6.70 34.18
CA GLU A 108 -6.28 -8.05 34.10
C GLU A 108 -5.02 -8.26 34.90
N VAL A 109 -4.43 -7.20 35.38
CA VAL A 109 -3.23 -7.27 36.20
C VAL A 109 -3.61 -7.49 37.68
N VAL A 110 -3.12 -8.55 38.24
CA VAL A 110 -3.33 -8.83 39.67
C VAL A 110 -2.29 -8.06 40.46
N GLU A 111 -2.74 -7.14 41.27
CA GLU A 111 -1.85 -6.42 42.17
C GLU A 111 -1.61 -7.24 43.41
N ILE A 112 -0.37 -7.30 43.75
CA ILE A 112 0.04 -8.06 44.94
C ILE A 112 0.72 -7.17 45.98
#